data_f42dece57e29b52638445e345a86380f
#
_entry.id   f42dece57e29b52638445e345a86380f
#
_cell.length_a   1.000
_cell.length_b   1.000
_cell.length_c   1.000
_cell.angle_alpha   90.00
_cell.angle_beta   90.00
_cell.angle_gamma   90.00
#
_symmetry.space_group_name_H-M   'P 1'
#
loop_
_entity.id
_entity.type
_entity.pdbx_description
1 polymer ?
#
loop_
_entity_poly.entity_id
_entity_poly.type
_entity_poly.pdbx_seq_one_letter_code
_entity_poly.pdbx_strand_id
1 'polypeptide(L)'
;SFSEVRNIQGDIPEMEDRPINVERADACEIHPADSGREEDCHQLELESESVNLIVTSPPYWQLRDYGIDDQLGQEDDVEKYIENLINALNRWKDFLHPKGSIFFNLGDKYHNKSVVGIPGMFAQRVQEDGWTIRNHIIWAKKNGIPDPADDRLVPRHEHIFHLVQNDDYYYDLFGYSQVYGNGSNPGDVWHMSHDRNTGDHLAPFPQELVLRAATLACPPKVCTKCGEPYSRKVERPPKNLNRDRPQAARAIKKFEDSDLNEEHLEAIRAVGISDAGKAKVIQGGAENNDSKVQELAEEAKEVLGGYFREFTFPLPKTVGWSGCDCNVDTVPGMVFDPFAGSGTTLNTAYSLGYRAWGTDLDRSNFEPKLNHYSD
;
A
#
# COMPACT_ATOMS: atom_id res chain seq x y z
N SER A 1 3.07 13.70 -2.97
CA SER A 1 4.07 13.82 -4.06
C SER A 1 5.06 12.66 -4.02
N PHE A 2 5.80 12.42 -5.11
CA PHE A 2 6.87 11.41 -5.18
C PHE A 2 7.97 11.66 -4.15
N SER A 3 8.36 12.91 -3.96
CA SER A 3 9.39 13.31 -2.99
C SER A 3 8.98 12.95 -1.56
N GLU A 4 7.74 13.18 -1.18
CA GLU A 4 7.25 12.81 0.17
C GLU A 4 7.29 11.29 0.38
N VAL A 5 6.85 10.51 -0.61
CA VAL A 5 6.90 9.04 -0.53
C VAL A 5 8.35 8.54 -0.44
N ARG A 6 9.25 9.05 -1.29
CA ARG A 6 10.68 8.70 -1.24
C ARG A 6 11.33 9.05 0.09
N ASN A 7 11.05 10.24 0.63
CA ASN A 7 11.60 10.67 1.92
C ASN A 7 11.16 9.77 3.07
N ILE A 8 9.91 9.28 3.06
CA ILE A 8 9.39 8.38 4.09
C ILE A 8 9.94 6.96 3.92
N GLN A 9 10.05 6.48 2.71
CA GLN A 9 10.58 5.14 2.44
C GLN A 9 12.07 5.06 2.72
N GLY A 10 12.80 6.19 2.69
CA GLY A 10 14.22 6.32 2.99
C GLY A 10 15.05 5.18 2.40
N ASP A 11 16.29 5.35 2.06
CA ASP A 11 17.26 4.28 1.78
C ASP A 11 16.74 3.08 0.95
N ILE A 12 15.88 3.31 -0.08
CA ILE A 12 15.66 2.28 -1.10
C ILE A 12 17.02 2.04 -1.75
N PRO A 13 17.55 0.79 -1.77
CA PRO A 13 18.85 0.50 -2.34
C PRO A 13 18.92 1.00 -3.79
N GLU A 14 19.96 1.78 -4.11
CA GLU A 14 20.23 2.15 -5.49
C GLU A 14 20.68 0.90 -6.26
N MET A 15 20.03 0.66 -7.39
CA MET A 15 20.46 -0.36 -8.35
C MET A 15 20.81 0.36 -9.65
N GLU A 16 22.04 0.18 -10.15
CA GLU A 16 22.50 0.79 -11.41
C GLU A 16 21.68 0.30 -12.60
N ASP A 17 21.21 -0.96 -12.57
CA ASP A 17 20.39 -1.57 -13.61
C ASP A 17 19.09 -2.14 -13.02
N ARG A 18 18.12 -1.27 -12.74
CA ARG A 18 16.78 -1.72 -12.39
C ARG A 18 16.00 -2.01 -13.67
N PRO A 19 15.69 -3.27 -13.99
CA PRO A 19 14.91 -3.54 -15.18
C PRO A 19 13.45 -3.11 -14.99
N ILE A 20 12.92 -2.38 -15.98
CA ILE A 20 11.48 -2.41 -16.26
C ILE A 20 11.31 -3.48 -17.33
N ASN A 21 10.78 -4.62 -16.96
CA ASN A 21 10.48 -5.67 -17.90
C ASN A 21 9.00 -5.63 -18.24
N VAL A 22 8.68 -5.51 -19.51
CA VAL A 22 7.33 -5.74 -20.04
C VAL A 22 7.44 -6.88 -21.02
N GLU A 23 6.80 -7.97 -20.70
CA GLU A 23 6.69 -9.12 -21.57
C GLU A 23 5.30 -9.20 -22.17
N ARG A 24 5.23 -9.69 -23.42
CA ARG A 24 3.96 -10.11 -23.97
C ARG A 24 3.54 -11.36 -23.18
N ALA A 25 2.57 -11.21 -22.27
CA ALA A 25 1.88 -12.37 -21.75
C ALA A 25 1.06 -12.92 -22.91
N ASP A 26 1.40 -14.11 -23.35
CA ASP A 26 0.49 -14.83 -24.20
C ASP A 26 -0.80 -15.07 -23.41
N ALA A 27 -1.90 -14.94 -24.13
CA ALA A 27 -3.26 -15.13 -23.64
C ALA A 27 -3.45 -16.43 -22.82
N CYS A 28 -2.55 -17.41 -22.97
CA CYS A 28 -2.54 -18.66 -22.21
C CYS A 28 -2.36 -18.49 -20.71
N GLU A 29 -1.73 -17.43 -20.22
CA GLU A 29 -1.49 -17.26 -18.78
C GLU A 29 -2.65 -16.54 -18.09
N ILE A 30 -3.48 -15.86 -18.84
CA ILE A 30 -4.66 -15.13 -18.35
C ILE A 30 -5.94 -15.93 -18.64
N HIS A 31 -5.92 -16.83 -19.63
CA HIS A 31 -7.06 -17.64 -20.03
C HIS A 31 -7.14 -18.99 -19.30
N PRO A 32 -8.36 -19.53 -19.12
CA PRO A 32 -8.55 -20.83 -18.50
C PRO A 32 -7.84 -21.94 -19.27
N ALA A 33 -7.40 -22.96 -18.56
CA ALA A 33 -6.61 -24.11 -19.03
C ALA A 33 -7.23 -24.92 -20.21
N ASP A 34 -8.45 -24.60 -20.65
CA ASP A 34 -9.19 -25.34 -21.67
C ASP A 34 -9.04 -24.75 -23.09
N SER A 35 -8.24 -23.70 -23.30
CA SER A 35 -8.15 -23.06 -24.63
C SER A 35 -7.35 -23.82 -25.69
N GLY A 36 -6.70 -24.92 -25.34
CA GLY A 36 -6.00 -25.80 -26.29
C GLY A 36 -4.79 -25.20 -27.01
N ARG A 37 -4.28 -24.07 -26.57
CA ARG A 37 -3.14 -23.34 -27.16
C ARG A 37 -1.85 -23.53 -26.33
N GLU A 38 -1.49 -24.75 -26.03
CA GLU A 38 -0.27 -25.05 -25.24
C GLU A 38 1.05 -24.75 -25.99
N GLU A 39 1.03 -24.49 -27.28
CA GLU A 39 2.26 -24.47 -28.11
C GLU A 39 2.99 -23.11 -28.15
N ASP A 40 2.36 -22.00 -27.68
CA ASP A 40 2.92 -20.64 -27.78
C ASP A 40 3.07 -19.91 -26.43
N CYS A 41 2.93 -20.61 -25.30
CA CYS A 41 3.11 -19.99 -23.99
C CYS A 41 4.59 -19.80 -23.70
N HIS A 42 5.11 -18.59 -23.84
CA HIS A 42 6.39 -18.22 -23.23
C HIS A 42 6.22 -18.24 -21.70
N GLN A 43 7.03 -19.05 -21.02
CA GLN A 43 7.11 -19.07 -19.58
C GLN A 43 7.53 -17.68 -19.11
N LEU A 44 6.73 -17.06 -18.22
CA LEU A 44 7.18 -15.84 -17.52
C LEU A 44 8.49 -16.14 -16.80
N GLU A 45 9.53 -15.35 -17.07
CA GLU A 45 10.83 -15.49 -16.38
C GLU A 45 10.80 -14.89 -14.96
N LEU A 46 9.62 -14.84 -14.31
CA LEU A 46 9.49 -14.46 -12.92
C LEU A 46 9.79 -15.65 -12.01
N GLU A 47 10.69 -15.42 -11.06
CA GLU A 47 10.97 -16.41 -10.03
C GLU A 47 9.76 -16.55 -9.09
N SER A 48 9.53 -17.78 -8.61
CA SER A 48 8.52 -18.04 -7.59
C SER A 48 8.75 -17.16 -6.35
N GLU A 49 7.65 -16.67 -5.78
CA GLU A 49 7.65 -15.84 -4.55
C GLU A 49 8.52 -14.56 -4.62
N SER A 50 8.81 -14.06 -5.83
CA SER A 50 9.68 -12.89 -6.04
C SER A 50 8.95 -11.55 -6.04
N VAL A 51 7.63 -11.54 -6.22
CA VAL A 51 6.79 -10.35 -6.31
C VAL A 51 6.29 -9.94 -4.92
N ASN A 52 6.54 -8.71 -4.52
CA ASN A 52 6.10 -8.20 -3.22
C ASN A 52 4.75 -7.49 -3.28
N LEU A 53 4.43 -6.88 -4.41
CA LEU A 53 3.20 -6.12 -4.60
C LEU A 53 2.67 -6.30 -6.02
N ILE A 54 1.39 -6.63 -6.13
CA ILE A 54 0.64 -6.55 -7.39
C ILE A 54 -0.30 -5.35 -7.29
N VAL A 55 -0.26 -4.47 -8.30
CA VAL A 55 -1.23 -3.36 -8.44
C VAL A 55 -1.79 -3.44 -9.85
N THR A 56 -3.08 -3.68 -9.97
CA THR A 56 -3.67 -3.93 -11.28
C THR A 56 -5.14 -3.58 -11.38
N SER A 57 -5.59 -3.36 -12.61
CA SER A 57 -7.00 -3.22 -12.99
C SER A 57 -7.25 -4.08 -14.22
N PRO A 58 -8.01 -5.17 -14.09
CA PRO A 58 -8.32 -6.02 -15.22
C PRO A 58 -9.23 -5.29 -16.21
N PRO A 59 -9.35 -5.77 -17.47
CA PRO A 59 -10.41 -5.34 -18.36
C PRO A 59 -11.79 -5.54 -17.71
N TYR A 60 -12.63 -4.50 -17.69
CA TYR A 60 -13.94 -4.58 -17.05
C TYR A 60 -14.95 -5.30 -17.97
N TRP A 61 -15.85 -6.04 -17.37
CA TRP A 61 -16.82 -6.87 -18.06
C TRP A 61 -17.63 -6.08 -19.09
N GLN A 62 -17.57 -6.52 -20.36
CA GLN A 62 -18.25 -5.92 -21.53
C GLN A 62 -18.09 -4.39 -21.65
N LEU A 63 -16.94 -3.86 -21.22
CA LEU A 63 -16.67 -2.43 -21.35
C LEU A 63 -15.86 -2.12 -22.59
N ARG A 64 -14.88 -2.96 -22.93
CA ARG A 64 -13.98 -2.75 -24.07
C ARG A 64 -13.68 -4.05 -24.78
N ASP A 65 -13.77 -4.00 -26.10
CA ASP A 65 -13.32 -5.04 -27.00
C ASP A 65 -11.96 -4.61 -27.57
N TYR A 66 -10.93 -5.40 -27.30
CA TYR A 66 -9.58 -5.22 -27.85
C TYR A 66 -9.35 -5.99 -29.14
N GLY A 67 -10.37 -6.69 -29.66
CA GLY A 67 -10.33 -7.45 -30.90
C GLY A 67 -9.45 -8.71 -30.81
N ILE A 68 -9.25 -9.24 -29.62
CA ILE A 68 -8.50 -10.45 -29.35
C ILE A 68 -9.50 -11.53 -28.92
N ASP A 69 -9.47 -12.66 -29.60
CA ASP A 69 -10.33 -13.81 -29.26
C ASP A 69 -10.01 -14.26 -27.83
N ASP A 70 -11.05 -14.61 -27.07
CA ASP A 70 -10.96 -15.07 -25.68
C ASP A 70 -10.36 -14.05 -24.67
N GLN A 71 -10.36 -12.75 -25.01
CA GLN A 71 -9.91 -11.73 -24.07
C GLN A 71 -10.79 -11.68 -22.80
N LEU A 72 -10.15 -11.46 -21.65
CA LEU A 72 -10.83 -11.21 -20.38
C LEU A 72 -11.72 -9.96 -20.49
N GLY A 73 -12.94 -10.03 -19.94
CA GLY A 73 -13.91 -8.93 -19.96
C GLY A 73 -14.91 -8.98 -21.10
N GLN A 74 -14.86 -10.01 -21.97
CA GLN A 74 -15.84 -10.20 -23.06
C GLN A 74 -16.72 -11.45 -22.85
N GLU A 75 -16.70 -12.02 -21.69
CA GLU A 75 -17.56 -13.16 -21.34
C GLU A 75 -19.05 -12.80 -21.48
N ASP A 76 -19.84 -13.71 -22.02
CA ASP A 76 -21.29 -13.54 -22.17
C ASP A 76 -22.00 -13.47 -20.81
N ASP A 77 -21.43 -14.12 -19.79
CA ASP A 77 -21.94 -14.23 -18.45
C ASP A 77 -20.99 -13.60 -17.42
N VAL A 78 -21.55 -12.78 -16.53
CA VAL A 78 -20.79 -12.14 -15.46
C VAL A 78 -20.19 -13.14 -14.47
N GLU A 79 -20.86 -14.26 -14.20
CA GLU A 79 -20.33 -15.31 -13.33
C GLU A 79 -19.04 -15.91 -13.93
N LYS A 80 -19.00 -16.11 -15.24
CA LYS A 80 -17.80 -16.59 -15.95
C LYS A 80 -16.68 -15.57 -15.89
N TYR A 81 -16.98 -14.29 -16.03
CA TYR A 81 -16.02 -13.21 -15.84
C TYR A 81 -15.39 -13.25 -14.44
N ILE A 82 -16.22 -13.38 -13.39
CA ILE A 82 -15.72 -13.49 -12.01
C ILE A 82 -14.85 -14.74 -11.84
N GLU A 83 -15.27 -15.89 -12.37
CA GLU A 83 -14.47 -17.12 -12.35
C GLU A 83 -13.09 -16.92 -13.00
N ASN A 84 -13.04 -16.25 -14.15
CA ASN A 84 -11.79 -15.96 -14.85
C ASN A 84 -10.88 -15.01 -14.02
N LEU A 85 -11.44 -14.01 -13.32
CA LEU A 85 -10.67 -13.17 -12.39
C LEU A 85 -10.05 -13.98 -11.25
N ILE A 86 -10.80 -14.91 -10.66
CA ILE A 86 -10.30 -15.78 -9.58
C ILE A 86 -9.20 -16.71 -10.11
N ASN A 87 -9.39 -17.28 -11.30
CA ASN A 87 -8.37 -18.11 -11.93
C ASN A 87 -7.07 -17.33 -12.18
N ALA A 88 -7.15 -16.07 -12.60
CA ALA A 88 -5.99 -15.20 -12.75
C ALA A 88 -5.29 -14.97 -11.41
N LEU A 89 -6.03 -14.60 -10.37
CA LEU A 89 -5.48 -14.43 -9.01
C LEU A 89 -4.73 -15.68 -8.52
N ASN A 90 -5.28 -16.88 -8.78
CA ASN A 90 -4.68 -18.14 -8.36
C ASN A 90 -3.38 -18.46 -9.08
N ARG A 91 -3.22 -18.01 -10.33
CA ARG A 91 -1.94 -18.12 -11.07
C ARG A 91 -0.89 -17.17 -10.51
N TRP A 92 -1.28 -15.98 -10.07
CA TRP A 92 -0.34 -15.01 -9.50
C TRP A 92 0.16 -15.41 -8.11
N LYS A 93 -0.50 -16.35 -7.42
CA LYS A 93 -0.05 -16.90 -6.13
C LYS A 93 1.37 -17.46 -6.20
N ASP A 94 1.73 -18.09 -7.31
CA ASP A 94 3.04 -18.72 -7.48
C ASP A 94 4.19 -17.71 -7.52
N PHE A 95 3.90 -16.50 -7.97
CA PHE A 95 4.86 -15.40 -8.06
C PHE A 95 4.84 -14.49 -6.83
N LEU A 96 3.70 -14.40 -6.15
CA LEU A 96 3.52 -13.52 -5.02
C LEU A 96 4.25 -14.06 -3.79
N HIS A 97 5.12 -13.24 -3.22
CA HIS A 97 5.78 -13.55 -1.96
C HIS A 97 4.73 -13.88 -0.87
N PRO A 98 4.96 -14.83 0.05
CA PRO A 98 4.01 -15.17 1.11
C PRO A 98 3.56 -13.97 1.96
N LYS A 99 4.42 -12.94 2.09
CA LYS A 99 4.11 -11.65 2.75
C LYS A 99 3.70 -10.55 1.76
N GLY A 100 3.43 -10.90 0.51
CA GLY A 100 3.02 -9.96 -0.54
C GLY A 100 1.56 -9.57 -0.47
N SER A 101 1.22 -8.52 -1.19
CA SER A 101 -0.13 -7.94 -1.27
C SER A 101 -0.57 -7.72 -2.70
N ILE A 102 -1.88 -7.77 -2.93
CA ILE A 102 -2.51 -7.39 -4.21
C ILE A 102 -3.46 -6.22 -3.95
N PHE A 103 -3.33 -5.15 -4.73
CA PHE A 103 -4.31 -4.06 -4.83
C PHE A 103 -5.02 -4.20 -6.18
N PHE A 104 -6.24 -4.70 -6.12
CA PHE A 104 -7.05 -5.07 -7.28
C PHE A 104 -8.16 -4.05 -7.49
N ASN A 105 -8.04 -3.19 -8.51
CA ASN A 105 -9.03 -2.16 -8.83
C ASN A 105 -10.11 -2.72 -9.74
N LEU A 106 -11.37 -2.55 -9.37
CA LEU A 106 -12.52 -3.08 -10.10
C LEU A 106 -13.66 -2.07 -10.11
N GLY A 107 -14.19 -1.82 -11.29
CA GLY A 107 -15.40 -1.03 -11.50
C GLY A 107 -16.66 -1.89 -11.52
N ASP A 108 -17.80 -1.21 -11.42
CA ASP A 108 -19.12 -1.80 -11.64
C ASP A 108 -19.78 -1.20 -12.88
N LYS A 109 -20.83 -1.81 -13.36
CA LYS A 109 -21.59 -1.30 -14.52
C LYS A 109 -23.09 -1.48 -14.32
N TYR A 110 -23.85 -0.79 -15.16
CA TYR A 110 -25.28 -0.99 -15.29
C TYR A 110 -25.60 -1.91 -16.46
N HIS A 111 -26.49 -2.85 -16.23
CA HIS A 111 -27.08 -3.70 -17.24
C HIS A 111 -28.61 -3.75 -17.04
N ASN A 112 -29.39 -3.54 -18.10
CA ASN A 112 -30.87 -3.48 -18.02
C ASN A 112 -31.39 -2.54 -16.90
N LYS A 113 -30.83 -1.33 -16.79
CA LYS A 113 -31.14 -0.30 -15.76
C LYS A 113 -30.78 -0.69 -14.32
N SER A 114 -30.20 -1.85 -14.07
CA SER A 114 -29.75 -2.27 -12.75
C SER A 114 -28.22 -2.26 -12.66
N VAL A 115 -27.70 -1.87 -11.50
CA VAL A 115 -26.28 -2.12 -11.20
C VAL A 115 -26.06 -3.62 -11.12
N VAL A 116 -24.99 -4.10 -11.75
CA VAL A 116 -24.68 -5.55 -11.81
C VAL A 116 -24.18 -6.07 -10.46
N GLY A 117 -23.36 -5.29 -9.75
CA GLY A 117 -22.82 -5.66 -8.45
C GLY A 117 -21.52 -6.47 -8.55
N ILE A 118 -20.77 -6.31 -9.64
CA ILE A 118 -19.51 -7.04 -9.91
C ILE A 118 -18.54 -7.01 -8.73
N PRO A 119 -18.25 -5.86 -8.07
CA PRO A 119 -17.34 -5.83 -6.93
C PRO A 119 -17.82 -6.69 -5.73
N GLY A 120 -19.13 -6.76 -5.50
CA GLY A 120 -19.71 -7.60 -4.45
C GLY A 120 -19.57 -9.09 -4.76
N MET A 121 -19.86 -9.50 -6.01
CA MET A 121 -19.70 -10.87 -6.49
C MET A 121 -18.22 -11.30 -6.41
N PHE A 122 -17.31 -10.44 -6.84
CA PHE A 122 -15.87 -10.68 -6.74
C PHE A 122 -15.44 -10.85 -5.28
N ALA A 123 -15.87 -9.96 -4.37
CA ALA A 123 -15.52 -10.02 -2.96
C ALA A 123 -15.95 -11.36 -2.31
N GLN A 124 -17.15 -11.83 -2.63
CA GLN A 124 -17.63 -13.12 -2.13
C GLN A 124 -16.78 -14.27 -2.65
N ARG A 125 -16.57 -14.34 -3.97
CA ARG A 125 -15.83 -15.45 -4.61
C ARG A 125 -14.37 -15.51 -4.19
N VAL A 126 -13.70 -14.37 -4.06
CA VAL A 126 -12.29 -14.32 -3.65
C VAL A 126 -12.10 -14.82 -2.21
N GLN A 127 -13.06 -14.55 -1.32
CA GLN A 127 -13.05 -15.09 0.05
C GLN A 127 -13.34 -16.59 0.08
N GLU A 128 -14.31 -17.07 -0.71
CA GLU A 128 -14.59 -18.50 -0.86
C GLU A 128 -13.38 -19.29 -1.38
N ASP A 129 -12.56 -18.64 -2.24
CA ASP A 129 -11.33 -19.19 -2.79
C ASP A 129 -10.12 -19.15 -1.82
N GLY A 130 -10.31 -18.60 -0.62
CA GLY A 130 -9.34 -18.61 0.46
C GLY A 130 -8.43 -17.39 0.55
N TRP A 131 -8.68 -16.33 -0.23
CA TRP A 131 -8.00 -15.05 -0.05
C TRP A 131 -8.56 -14.26 1.12
N THR A 132 -7.71 -13.52 1.80
CA THR A 132 -8.12 -12.56 2.83
C THR A 132 -8.25 -11.17 2.22
N ILE A 133 -9.46 -10.58 2.30
CA ILE A 133 -9.66 -9.15 1.98
C ILE A 133 -9.32 -8.35 3.23
N ARG A 134 -8.17 -7.65 3.22
CA ARG A 134 -7.74 -6.81 4.35
C ARG A 134 -8.43 -5.45 4.36
N ASN A 135 -8.64 -4.87 3.18
CA ASN A 135 -9.43 -3.64 3.01
C ASN A 135 -10.25 -3.73 1.72
N HIS A 136 -11.44 -3.16 1.78
CA HIS A 136 -12.23 -2.79 0.64
C HIS A 136 -12.18 -1.26 0.55
N ILE A 137 -11.26 -0.74 -0.26
CA ILE A 137 -10.98 0.67 -0.39
C ILE A 137 -11.90 1.26 -1.46
N ILE A 138 -12.46 2.43 -1.19
CA ILE A 138 -13.26 3.17 -2.17
C ILE A 138 -12.39 4.25 -2.82
N TRP A 139 -12.14 4.12 -4.11
CA TRP A 139 -11.61 5.22 -4.89
C TRP A 139 -12.74 6.19 -5.22
N ALA A 140 -12.84 7.27 -4.46
CA ALA A 140 -13.77 8.38 -4.71
C ALA A 140 -13.18 9.33 -5.76
N LYS A 141 -13.78 9.38 -6.95
CA LYS A 141 -13.32 10.19 -8.09
C LYS A 141 -13.64 11.67 -7.84
N LYS A 142 -12.59 12.50 -7.74
CA LYS A 142 -12.77 13.97 -7.58
C LYS A 142 -13.48 14.58 -8.79
N ASN A 143 -13.14 14.08 -10.00
CA ASN A 143 -13.73 14.52 -11.26
C ASN A 143 -14.52 13.36 -11.86
N GLY A 144 -15.76 13.57 -12.25
CA GLY A 144 -16.57 12.57 -12.91
C GLY A 144 -16.61 12.77 -14.41
N ILE A 145 -16.75 11.67 -15.14
CA ILE A 145 -17.09 11.69 -16.56
C ILE A 145 -18.59 12.01 -16.64
N PRO A 146 -19.05 12.90 -17.54
CA PRO A 146 -20.46 13.11 -17.78
C PRO A 146 -21.16 11.80 -18.16
N ASP A 147 -22.32 11.55 -17.56
CA ASP A 147 -23.15 10.39 -17.82
C ASP A 147 -24.53 10.91 -18.27
N PRO A 148 -25.07 10.46 -19.41
CA PRO A 148 -26.35 10.96 -19.92
C PRO A 148 -27.58 10.46 -19.17
N ALA A 149 -27.43 9.60 -18.17
CA ALA A 149 -28.54 9.09 -17.39
C ALA A 149 -29.20 10.20 -16.57
N ASP A 150 -30.52 10.32 -16.66
CA ASP A 150 -31.37 11.31 -15.98
C ASP A 150 -32.25 10.72 -14.86
N ASP A 151 -32.24 9.40 -14.73
CA ASP A 151 -33.05 8.64 -13.76
C ASP A 151 -32.25 8.01 -12.63
N ARG A 152 -30.94 8.29 -12.51
CA ARG A 152 -30.06 7.79 -11.48
C ARG A 152 -28.86 8.69 -11.20
N LEU A 153 -28.20 8.47 -10.07
CA LEU A 153 -26.93 9.15 -9.77
C LEU A 153 -25.79 8.61 -10.64
N VAL A 154 -24.87 9.51 -11.02
CA VAL A 154 -23.68 9.17 -11.76
C VAL A 154 -22.70 8.43 -10.84
N PRO A 155 -22.17 7.24 -11.22
CA PRO A 155 -21.13 6.55 -10.45
C PRO A 155 -19.87 7.42 -10.32
N ARG A 156 -19.45 7.66 -9.09
CA ARG A 156 -18.29 8.49 -8.76
C ARG A 156 -17.25 7.74 -7.94
N HIS A 157 -17.25 6.41 -8.02
CA HIS A 157 -16.28 5.58 -7.30
C HIS A 157 -15.96 4.30 -8.06
N GLU A 158 -14.83 3.72 -7.70
CA GLU A 158 -14.42 2.36 -8.01
C GLU A 158 -13.97 1.66 -6.74
N HIS A 159 -13.74 0.36 -6.82
CA HIS A 159 -13.46 -0.50 -5.69
C HIS A 159 -12.04 -1.04 -5.79
N ILE A 160 -11.24 -0.87 -4.75
CA ILE A 160 -9.89 -1.41 -4.67
C ILE A 160 -9.88 -2.45 -3.54
N PHE A 161 -9.60 -3.69 -3.89
CA PHE A 161 -9.49 -4.77 -2.91
C PHE A 161 -8.03 -4.97 -2.54
N HIS A 162 -7.69 -4.82 -1.26
CA HIS A 162 -6.40 -5.23 -0.73
C HIS A 162 -6.49 -6.69 -0.29
N LEU A 163 -5.84 -7.56 -1.05
CA LEU A 163 -5.85 -9.01 -0.86
C LEU A 163 -4.48 -9.49 -0.37
N VAL A 164 -4.51 -10.47 0.54
CA VAL A 164 -3.32 -11.15 1.04
C VAL A 164 -3.57 -12.66 1.16
N GLN A 165 -2.51 -13.46 1.08
CA GLN A 165 -2.58 -14.91 1.22
C GLN A 165 -2.49 -15.36 2.68
N ASN A 166 -1.74 -14.61 3.50
CA ASN A 166 -1.41 -14.97 4.88
C ASN A 166 -1.68 -13.81 5.83
N ASP A 167 -1.83 -14.09 7.11
CA ASP A 167 -2.00 -13.06 8.15
C ASP A 167 -0.71 -12.28 8.42
N ASP A 168 0.46 -12.90 8.20
CA ASP A 168 1.78 -12.26 8.27
C ASP A 168 2.17 -11.71 6.90
N TYR A 169 1.74 -10.49 6.59
CA TYR A 169 2.06 -9.79 5.35
C TYR A 169 2.79 -8.47 5.64
N TYR A 170 3.59 -8.00 4.68
CA TYR A 170 4.26 -6.72 4.78
C TYR A 170 3.26 -5.55 4.69
N TYR A 171 3.33 -4.62 5.65
CA TYR A 171 2.47 -3.43 5.66
C TYR A 171 3.10 -2.27 6.44
N ASP A 172 3.26 -1.11 5.82
CA ASP A 172 3.86 0.09 6.42
C ASP A 172 2.82 1.20 6.64
N LEU A 173 1.87 0.95 7.54
CA LEU A 173 0.84 1.94 7.89
C LEU A 173 1.46 3.21 8.49
N PHE A 174 2.58 3.09 9.21
CA PHE A 174 3.24 4.25 9.78
C PHE A 174 3.77 5.17 8.69
N GLY A 175 4.55 4.67 7.74
CA GLY A 175 5.05 5.45 6.60
C GLY A 175 3.91 6.07 5.79
N TYR A 176 2.87 5.29 5.51
CA TYR A 176 1.68 5.77 4.81
C TYR A 176 0.97 6.92 5.54
N SER A 177 0.80 6.81 6.87
CA SER A 177 0.15 7.83 7.67
C SER A 177 0.92 9.16 7.70
N GLN A 178 2.24 9.12 7.60
CA GLN A 178 3.06 10.34 7.53
C GLN A 178 2.81 11.11 6.20
N VAL A 179 2.60 10.40 5.09
CA VAL A 179 2.38 11.02 3.78
C VAL A 179 0.92 11.45 3.59
N TYR A 180 -0.02 10.60 3.97
CA TYR A 180 -1.44 10.75 3.58
C TYR A 180 -2.39 11.06 4.75
N GLY A 181 -1.92 11.01 5.99
CA GLY A 181 -2.77 11.10 7.19
C GLY A 181 -2.29 12.05 8.27
N ASN A 182 -1.28 12.90 8.02
CA ASN A 182 -0.68 13.76 9.05
C ASN A 182 -0.32 13.00 10.35
N GLY A 183 0.21 11.78 10.20
CA GLY A 183 0.57 10.90 11.30
C GLY A 183 -0.57 10.04 11.86
N SER A 184 -1.79 10.17 11.32
CA SER A 184 -2.95 9.34 11.68
C SER A 184 -3.35 8.43 10.53
N ASN A 185 -4.04 7.31 10.82
CA ASN A 185 -4.59 6.45 9.78
C ASN A 185 -5.64 7.23 8.97
N PRO A 186 -5.44 7.45 7.65
CA PRO A 186 -6.34 8.26 6.83
C PRO A 186 -7.62 7.55 6.39
N GLY A 187 -7.78 6.26 6.71
CA GLY A 187 -8.96 5.46 6.35
C GLY A 187 -8.90 4.91 4.93
N ASP A 188 -10.01 4.29 4.53
CA ASP A 188 -10.17 3.47 3.34
C ASP A 188 -10.96 4.16 2.21
N VAL A 189 -11.16 5.47 2.28
CA VAL A 189 -11.74 6.26 1.19
C VAL A 189 -10.65 7.13 0.57
N TRP A 190 -10.25 6.80 -0.66
CA TRP A 190 -9.20 7.50 -1.38
C TRP A 190 -9.77 8.49 -2.38
N HIS A 191 -9.66 9.78 -2.09
CA HIS A 191 -10.08 10.86 -2.99
C HIS A 191 -8.97 11.14 -4.01
N MET A 192 -9.08 10.56 -5.22
CA MET A 192 -8.09 10.69 -6.28
C MET A 192 -8.74 11.19 -7.57
N SER A 193 -7.99 11.98 -8.35
CA SER A 193 -8.39 12.39 -9.70
C SER A 193 -7.83 11.42 -10.73
N HIS A 194 -8.49 11.31 -11.90
CA HIS A 194 -7.86 10.71 -13.07
C HIS A 194 -6.68 11.56 -13.53
N ASP A 195 -5.64 10.92 -14.04
CA ASP A 195 -4.52 11.63 -14.65
C ASP A 195 -4.98 12.33 -15.94
N ARG A 196 -4.58 13.59 -16.11
CA ARG A 196 -5.10 14.49 -17.17
C ARG A 196 -4.50 14.25 -18.55
N ASN A 197 -3.38 13.53 -18.66
CA ASN A 197 -2.57 13.42 -19.88
C ASN A 197 -2.53 12.00 -20.46
N THR A 198 -3.55 11.22 -20.24
CA THR A 198 -3.72 9.96 -20.97
C THR A 198 -4.34 10.31 -22.31
N GLY A 199 -3.55 10.33 -23.40
CA GLY A 199 -4.04 10.50 -24.77
C GLY A 199 -5.23 9.60 -25.09
N ASP A 200 -5.63 9.47 -26.36
CA ASP A 200 -6.78 8.66 -26.80
C ASP A 200 -6.73 7.18 -26.39
N HIS A 201 -5.67 6.75 -25.69
CA HIS A 201 -5.44 5.41 -25.19
C HIS A 201 -5.93 5.28 -23.76
N LEU A 202 -6.91 4.37 -23.57
CA LEU A 202 -7.23 3.61 -22.34
C LEU A 202 -7.15 4.46 -21.06
N ALA A 203 -8.26 4.82 -20.43
CA ALA A 203 -8.27 5.51 -19.14
C ALA A 203 -7.64 4.62 -18.05
N PRO A 204 -6.33 4.70 -17.79
CA PRO A 204 -5.69 3.95 -16.73
C PRO A 204 -6.18 4.48 -15.37
N PHE A 205 -6.08 3.65 -14.34
CA PHE A 205 -6.23 4.14 -12.99
C PHE A 205 -5.12 5.17 -12.67
N PRO A 206 -5.36 6.10 -11.70
CA PRO A 206 -4.43 7.19 -11.48
C PRO A 206 -3.12 6.69 -10.86
N GLN A 207 -2.03 7.35 -11.23
CA GLN A 207 -0.70 7.16 -10.63
C GLN A 207 -0.75 7.21 -9.09
N GLU A 208 -1.58 8.07 -8.51
CA GLU A 208 -1.75 8.17 -7.05
C GLU A 208 -2.19 6.85 -6.40
N LEU A 209 -2.93 5.98 -7.11
CA LEU A 209 -3.29 4.65 -6.61
C LEU A 209 -2.03 3.81 -6.39
N VAL A 210 -1.13 3.79 -7.36
CA VAL A 210 0.14 3.05 -7.27
C VAL A 210 1.03 3.61 -6.16
N LEU A 211 1.14 4.95 -6.05
CA LEU A 211 1.89 5.61 -4.97
C LEU A 211 1.38 5.17 -3.60
N ARG A 212 0.07 5.14 -3.39
CA ARG A 212 -0.55 4.72 -2.13
C ARG A 212 -0.33 3.24 -1.85
N ALA A 213 -0.57 2.37 -2.82
CA ALA A 213 -0.37 0.93 -2.68
C ALA A 213 1.10 0.59 -2.39
N ALA A 214 2.04 1.20 -3.13
CA ALA A 214 3.47 0.98 -2.94
C ALA A 214 3.97 1.48 -1.58
N THR A 215 3.48 2.65 -1.12
CA THR A 215 3.83 3.17 0.22
C THR A 215 3.35 2.22 1.33
N LEU A 216 2.17 1.62 1.18
CA LEU A 216 1.60 0.71 2.17
C LEU A 216 2.25 -0.68 2.14
N ALA A 217 2.47 -1.24 0.95
CA ALA A 217 2.62 -2.68 0.81
C ALA A 217 3.82 -3.14 -0.04
N CYS A 218 4.66 -2.22 -0.54
CA CYS A 218 5.91 -2.61 -1.18
C CYS A 218 7.10 -2.35 -0.25
N PRO A 219 7.86 -3.38 0.15
CA PRO A 219 9.00 -3.19 1.04
C PRO A 219 10.12 -2.45 0.31
N PRO A 220 10.72 -1.40 0.91
CA PRO A 220 11.87 -0.70 0.32
C PRO A 220 13.13 -1.57 0.31
N LYS A 221 13.18 -2.60 1.17
CA LYS A 221 14.32 -3.51 1.31
C LYS A 221 13.85 -4.95 1.42
N VAL A 222 14.41 -5.81 0.60
CA VAL A 222 14.20 -7.27 0.57
C VAL A 222 15.55 -7.97 0.60
N CYS A 223 15.69 -8.98 1.43
CA CYS A 223 16.93 -9.76 1.53
C CYS A 223 17.21 -10.51 0.21
N THR A 224 18.43 -10.36 -0.34
CA THR A 224 18.81 -11.04 -1.58
C THR A 224 18.95 -12.55 -1.44
N LYS A 225 19.07 -13.07 -0.22
CA LYS A 225 19.27 -14.49 0.06
C LYS A 225 17.99 -15.25 0.36
N CYS A 226 17.12 -14.71 1.20
CA CYS A 226 15.92 -15.42 1.66
C CYS A 226 14.59 -14.74 1.27
N GLY A 227 14.63 -13.62 0.55
CA GLY A 227 13.44 -12.90 0.12
C GLY A 227 12.69 -12.13 1.23
N GLU A 228 13.15 -12.22 2.50
CA GLU A 228 12.45 -11.58 3.63
C GLU A 228 12.37 -10.07 3.45
N PRO A 229 11.15 -9.49 3.49
CA PRO A 229 10.96 -8.05 3.46
C PRO A 229 11.36 -7.42 4.80
N TYR A 230 12.07 -6.31 4.74
CA TYR A 230 12.44 -5.57 5.95
C TYR A 230 11.31 -4.65 6.39
N SER A 231 10.96 -4.70 7.67
CA SER A 231 9.92 -3.88 8.29
C SER A 231 10.49 -2.66 8.99
N ARG A 232 9.75 -1.56 8.98
CA ARG A 232 10.13 -0.30 9.62
C ARG A 232 10.16 -0.47 11.15
N LYS A 233 11.26 -0.05 11.77
CA LYS A 233 11.37 0.10 13.22
C LYS A 233 10.93 1.50 13.63
N VAL A 234 9.92 1.58 14.47
CA VAL A 234 9.38 2.84 14.96
C VAL A 234 9.53 2.90 16.47
N GLU A 235 10.18 3.94 16.94
CA GLU A 235 10.33 4.24 18.35
C GLU A 235 9.66 5.57 18.69
N ARG A 236 9.43 5.82 19.98
CA ARG A 236 8.91 7.08 20.51
C ARG A 236 9.92 7.66 21.50
N PRO A 237 11.01 8.28 21.01
CA PRO A 237 12.01 8.87 21.88
C PRO A 237 11.35 9.90 22.81
N PRO A 238 11.66 9.89 24.11
CA PRO A 238 10.96 10.72 25.11
C PRO A 238 10.95 12.21 24.79
N LYS A 239 12.00 12.71 24.14
CA LYS A 239 12.17 14.12 23.76
C LYS A 239 11.60 14.48 22.39
N ASN A 240 11.07 13.50 21.63
CA ASN A 240 10.57 13.76 20.27
C ASN A 240 9.17 14.36 20.32
N LEU A 241 9.09 15.66 20.54
CA LEU A 241 7.84 16.44 20.59
C LEU A 241 7.70 17.32 19.35
N ASN A 242 6.45 17.67 19.02
CA ASN A 242 6.18 18.65 17.96
C ASN A 242 6.60 20.06 18.40
N ARG A 243 7.78 20.50 17.97
CA ARG A 243 8.37 21.82 18.34
C ARG A 243 7.60 23.00 17.77
N ASP A 244 6.75 22.81 16.77
CA ASP A 244 5.89 23.87 16.20
C ASP A 244 4.74 24.24 17.14
N ARG A 245 4.45 23.36 18.12
CA ARG A 245 3.48 23.64 19.16
C ARG A 245 4.14 24.43 20.29
N PRO A 246 3.65 25.66 20.62
CA PRO A 246 4.26 26.51 21.64
C PRO A 246 4.39 25.82 23.03
N GLN A 247 3.44 24.97 23.39
CA GLN A 247 3.46 24.22 24.66
C GLN A 247 4.59 23.18 24.67
N ALA A 248 4.77 22.44 23.58
CA ALA A 248 5.84 21.45 23.45
C ALA A 248 7.22 22.12 23.45
N ALA A 249 7.37 23.25 22.75
CA ALA A 249 8.62 24.04 22.76
C ALA A 249 8.98 24.51 24.17
N ARG A 250 7.99 25.01 24.94
CA ARG A 250 8.17 25.39 26.35
C ARG A 250 8.50 24.21 27.24
N ALA A 251 7.85 23.07 27.05
CA ALA A 251 8.12 21.83 27.76
C ALA A 251 9.58 21.39 27.60
N ILE A 252 10.05 21.37 26.32
CA ILE A 252 11.44 21.03 25.99
C ILE A 252 12.41 21.97 26.66
N LYS A 253 12.19 23.29 26.54
CA LYS A 253 13.06 24.28 27.17
C LYS A 253 13.12 24.10 28.72
N LYS A 254 11.97 23.90 29.37
CA LYS A 254 11.92 23.67 30.80
C LYS A 254 12.63 22.39 31.23
N PHE A 255 12.59 21.35 30.42
CA PHE A 255 13.36 20.13 30.63
C PHE A 255 14.87 20.37 30.47
N GLU A 256 15.28 21.06 29.38
CA GLU A 256 16.68 21.38 29.11
C GLU A 256 17.31 22.31 30.17
N ASP A 257 16.50 23.19 30.81
CA ASP A 257 16.91 24.11 31.89
C ASP A 257 16.88 23.44 33.27
N SER A 258 16.59 22.14 33.39
CA SER A 258 16.48 21.37 34.64
C SER A 258 17.54 20.28 34.75
N ASP A 259 17.66 19.68 35.93
CA ASP A 259 18.52 18.52 36.19
C ASP A 259 17.88 17.17 35.83
N LEU A 260 16.70 17.19 35.18
CA LEU A 260 16.00 15.99 34.74
C LEU A 260 16.73 15.30 33.58
N ASN A 261 16.67 13.98 33.54
CA ASN A 261 17.23 13.16 32.48
C ASN A 261 16.15 12.33 31.78
N GLU A 262 16.54 11.48 30.80
CA GLU A 262 15.59 10.66 30.03
C GLU A 262 14.85 9.63 30.88
N GLU A 263 15.45 9.09 31.94
CA GLU A 263 14.79 8.15 32.85
C GLU A 263 13.55 8.78 33.50
N HIS A 264 13.60 10.06 33.84
CA HIS A 264 12.46 10.83 34.37
C HIS A 264 11.32 10.93 33.32
N LEU A 265 11.65 11.17 32.04
CA LEU A 265 10.66 11.23 30.97
C LEU A 265 10.04 9.86 30.68
N GLU A 266 10.84 8.79 30.74
CA GLU A 266 10.36 7.42 30.63
C GLU A 266 9.45 7.05 31.81
N ALA A 267 9.80 7.49 33.03
CA ALA A 267 8.96 7.31 34.21
C ALA A 267 7.62 8.04 34.10
N ILE A 268 7.58 9.28 33.59
CA ILE A 268 6.33 10.01 33.32
C ILE A 268 5.47 9.19 32.33
N ARG A 269 6.09 8.65 31.30
CA ARG A 269 5.39 7.86 30.28
C ARG A 269 4.84 6.56 30.84
N ALA A 270 5.60 5.87 31.70
CA ALA A 270 5.20 4.62 32.34
C ALA A 270 4.03 4.82 33.32
N VAL A 271 4.07 5.88 34.12
CA VAL A 271 3.02 6.22 35.08
C VAL A 271 1.79 6.84 34.41
N GLY A 272 2.00 7.59 33.32
CA GLY A 272 0.94 8.25 32.55
C GLY A 272 0.28 9.41 33.27
N ILE A 273 -0.86 9.88 32.75
CA ILE A 273 -1.70 10.90 33.36
C ILE A 273 -2.66 10.18 34.30
N SER A 274 -2.42 10.25 35.61
CA SER A 274 -3.16 9.49 36.64
C SER A 274 -4.67 9.76 36.67
N ASP A 275 -5.13 10.91 36.15
CA ASP A 275 -6.54 11.32 36.20
C ASP A 275 -7.38 10.80 35.01
N ALA A 276 -6.77 10.19 34.01
CA ALA A 276 -7.45 9.64 32.86
C ALA A 276 -7.38 8.10 32.87
N GLY A 277 -8.34 7.45 33.51
CA GLY A 277 -8.43 5.98 33.55
C GLY A 277 -8.44 5.27 32.18
N LYS A 278 -8.47 6.01 31.07
CA LYS A 278 -8.31 5.53 29.69
C LYS A 278 -6.85 5.45 29.23
N ALA A 279 -5.93 6.15 29.83
CA ALA A 279 -4.51 6.14 29.43
C ALA A 279 -3.83 4.80 29.76
N LYS A 280 -4.26 4.08 30.77
CA LYS A 280 -3.75 2.75 31.14
C LYS A 280 -4.00 1.69 30.06
N VAL A 281 -5.09 1.82 29.31
CA VAL A 281 -5.47 0.84 28.26
C VAL A 281 -4.67 1.09 26.96
N ILE A 282 -4.29 2.34 26.68
CA ILE A 282 -3.59 2.72 25.45
C ILE A 282 -2.08 2.46 25.53
N GLN A 283 -1.50 2.46 26.73
CA GLN A 283 -0.04 2.35 26.92
C GLN A 283 0.48 0.93 27.22
N GLY A 284 -0.37 -0.08 27.27
CA GLY A 284 -0.01 -1.52 27.27
C GLY A 284 1.14 -1.90 28.18
N GLY A 285 1.15 -1.48 29.46
CA GLY A 285 2.29 -1.78 30.33
C GLY A 285 2.22 -1.20 31.75
N ALA A 286 1.05 -0.88 32.23
CA ALA A 286 0.89 -0.27 33.55
C ALA A 286 0.84 -1.28 34.68
N GLU A 287 1.82 -2.17 34.80
CA GLU A 287 2.09 -2.95 36.03
C GLU A 287 3.47 -2.63 36.61
N ASN A 288 4.05 -1.48 36.35
CA ASN A 288 5.27 -1.07 37.02
C ASN A 288 4.90 -0.27 38.30
N ASN A 289 4.58 -1.00 39.35
CA ASN A 289 4.51 -0.49 40.74
C ASN A 289 5.92 -0.34 41.34
N ASP A 290 6.96 -0.18 40.55
CA ASP A 290 8.30 0.10 41.05
C ASP A 290 8.32 1.49 41.68
N SER A 291 8.61 1.55 43.00
CA SER A 291 8.70 2.78 43.76
C SER A 291 9.65 3.80 43.12
N LYS A 292 10.75 3.34 42.54
CA LYS A 292 11.73 4.18 41.85
C LYS A 292 11.14 4.89 40.65
N VAL A 293 10.32 4.19 39.84
CA VAL A 293 9.66 4.77 38.64
C VAL A 293 8.63 5.83 39.10
N GLN A 294 7.92 5.59 40.19
CA GLN A 294 6.98 6.57 40.77
C GLN A 294 7.70 7.81 41.29
N GLU A 295 8.80 7.65 42.03
CA GLU A 295 9.61 8.76 42.52
C GLU A 295 10.15 9.63 41.40
N LEU A 296 10.74 9.04 40.36
CA LEU A 296 11.22 9.75 39.16
C LEU A 296 10.10 10.49 38.41
N ALA A 297 8.92 9.88 38.30
CA ALA A 297 7.78 10.50 37.66
C ALA A 297 7.23 11.69 38.50
N GLU A 298 7.20 11.59 39.82
CA GLU A 298 6.76 12.66 40.72
C GLU A 298 7.74 13.84 40.69
N GLU A 299 9.05 13.57 40.77
CA GLU A 299 10.08 14.58 40.62
C GLU A 299 9.96 15.34 39.30
N ALA A 300 9.82 14.63 38.22
CA ALA A 300 9.64 15.23 36.92
C ALA A 300 8.35 16.05 36.78
N LYS A 301 7.24 15.58 37.37
CA LYS A 301 5.97 16.34 37.39
C LYS A 301 6.08 17.62 38.22
N GLU A 302 6.79 17.59 39.35
CA GLU A 302 7.03 18.76 40.17
C GLU A 302 7.85 19.81 39.41
N VAL A 303 8.97 19.41 38.82
CA VAL A 303 9.86 20.29 38.07
C VAL A 303 9.20 20.84 36.82
N LEU A 304 8.58 19.99 35.99
CA LEU A 304 7.96 20.38 34.72
C LEU A 304 6.61 21.08 34.92
N GLY A 305 5.92 20.86 36.04
CA GLY A 305 4.57 21.33 36.25
C GLY A 305 3.63 20.81 35.17
N GLY A 306 2.64 21.58 34.76
CA GLY A 306 1.66 21.14 33.72
C GLY A 306 2.25 20.72 32.40
N TYR A 307 3.52 21.05 32.12
CA TYR A 307 4.20 20.69 30.87
C TYR A 307 4.62 19.23 30.80
N PHE A 308 4.63 18.47 31.91
CA PHE A 308 4.94 17.03 31.87
C PHE A 308 4.04 16.24 30.90
N ARG A 309 2.81 16.72 30.67
CA ARG A 309 1.82 16.09 29.77
C ARG A 309 2.31 16.01 28.34
N GLU A 310 3.14 16.95 27.90
CA GLU A 310 3.69 16.92 26.54
C GLU A 310 4.61 15.70 26.34
N PHE A 311 5.36 15.28 27.37
CA PHE A 311 6.25 14.12 27.33
C PHE A 311 5.53 12.77 27.50
N THR A 312 4.25 12.77 27.84
CA THR A 312 3.46 11.54 27.98
C THR A 312 3.21 10.87 26.61
N PHE A 313 3.12 11.68 25.55
CA PHE A 313 2.82 11.22 24.19
C PHE A 313 3.85 11.74 23.17
N PRO A 314 5.12 11.28 23.23
CA PRO A 314 6.12 11.70 22.27
C PRO A 314 5.75 11.18 20.86
N LEU A 315 6.17 11.94 19.85
CA LEU A 315 5.94 11.57 18.46
C LEU A 315 6.74 10.32 18.09
N PRO A 316 6.16 9.42 17.32
CA PRO A 316 6.88 8.29 16.78
C PRO A 316 7.93 8.75 15.75
N LYS A 317 9.04 8.03 15.67
CA LYS A 317 10.13 8.27 14.72
C LYS A 317 10.65 6.95 14.17
N THR A 318 10.93 6.90 12.87
CA THR A 318 11.68 5.79 12.27
C THR A 318 13.12 5.81 12.79
N VAL A 319 13.58 4.68 13.32
CA VAL A 319 14.96 4.50 13.83
C VAL A 319 15.75 3.48 13.02
N GLY A 320 15.13 2.85 12.03
CA GLY A 320 15.78 1.87 11.15
C GLY A 320 14.79 0.87 10.58
N TRP A 321 15.34 -0.23 10.10
CA TRP A 321 14.61 -1.34 9.50
C TRP A 321 15.05 -2.65 10.15
N SER A 322 14.16 -3.61 10.26
CA SER A 322 14.43 -4.96 10.73
C SER A 322 14.06 -5.98 9.69
N GLY A 323 14.92 -6.94 9.47
CA GLY A 323 14.70 -8.06 8.56
C GLY A 323 15.27 -9.35 9.13
N CYS A 324 15.75 -10.21 8.26
CA CYS A 324 16.34 -11.50 8.62
C CYS A 324 17.80 -11.36 9.12
N ASP A 325 18.35 -12.46 9.67
CA ASP A 325 19.72 -12.56 10.16
C ASP A 325 20.74 -13.01 9.08
N CYS A 326 20.37 -12.91 7.79
CA CYS A 326 21.23 -13.39 6.69
C CYS A 326 22.51 -12.57 6.52
N ASN A 327 22.53 -11.31 6.96
CA ASN A 327 23.67 -10.38 6.85
C ASN A 327 24.22 -10.26 5.41
N VAL A 328 23.34 -10.14 4.44
CA VAL A 328 23.64 -9.92 3.02
C VAL A 328 23.00 -8.64 2.53
N ASP A 329 23.35 -8.21 1.32
CA ASP A 329 22.77 -7.04 0.69
C ASP A 329 21.25 -7.17 0.52
N THR A 330 20.59 -6.03 0.41
CA THR A 330 19.17 -5.93 0.14
C THR A 330 18.91 -5.31 -1.22
N VAL A 331 17.80 -5.67 -1.83
CA VAL A 331 17.29 -5.07 -3.07
C VAL A 331 15.91 -4.44 -2.81
N PRO A 332 15.47 -3.48 -3.63
CA PRO A 332 14.09 -2.99 -3.56
C PRO A 332 13.09 -4.10 -3.84
N GLY A 333 11.89 -3.97 -3.27
CA GLY A 333 10.78 -4.85 -3.59
C GLY A 333 10.44 -4.86 -5.08
N MET A 334 9.68 -5.88 -5.50
CA MET A 334 9.18 -6.05 -6.87
C MET A 334 7.70 -5.71 -6.92
N VAL A 335 7.34 -4.82 -7.86
CA VAL A 335 5.96 -4.51 -8.21
C VAL A 335 5.62 -5.17 -9.54
N PHE A 336 4.47 -5.83 -9.61
CA PHE A 336 3.98 -6.52 -10.80
C PHE A 336 2.60 -6.01 -11.20
N ASP A 337 2.39 -5.82 -12.51
CA ASP A 337 1.09 -5.52 -13.09
C ASP A 337 0.79 -6.50 -14.23
N PRO A 338 -0.10 -7.48 -14.03
CA PRO A 338 -0.46 -8.45 -15.07
C PRO A 338 -1.29 -7.85 -16.20
N PHE A 339 -1.82 -6.63 -16.07
CA PHE A 339 -2.56 -5.91 -17.11
C PHE A 339 -1.96 -4.52 -17.30
N ALA A 340 -0.67 -4.47 -17.65
CA ALA A 340 0.16 -3.26 -17.58
C ALA A 340 -0.34 -2.09 -18.46
N GLY A 341 -1.00 -2.36 -19.58
CA GLY A 341 -1.50 -1.34 -20.50
C GLY A 341 -0.42 -0.31 -20.86
N SER A 342 -0.71 0.96 -20.62
CA SER A 342 0.25 2.05 -20.86
C SER A 342 1.43 2.09 -19.85
N GLY A 343 1.44 1.21 -18.86
CA GLY A 343 2.53 1.07 -17.88
C GLY A 343 2.49 2.04 -16.72
N THR A 344 1.32 2.55 -16.34
CA THR A 344 1.20 3.45 -15.18
C THR A 344 1.81 2.86 -13.92
N THR A 345 1.50 1.59 -13.60
CA THR A 345 2.06 0.89 -12.44
C THR A 345 3.57 0.81 -12.52
N LEU A 346 4.10 0.37 -13.66
CA LEU A 346 5.52 0.09 -13.85
C LEU A 346 6.35 1.36 -13.80
N ASN A 347 5.93 2.41 -14.50
CA ASN A 347 6.60 3.69 -14.52
C ASN A 347 6.61 4.34 -13.12
N THR A 348 5.50 4.24 -12.39
CA THR A 348 5.39 4.78 -11.03
C THR A 348 6.28 4.02 -10.06
N ALA A 349 6.23 2.69 -10.07
CA ALA A 349 7.07 1.85 -9.22
C ALA A 349 8.57 2.10 -9.48
N TYR A 350 8.96 2.15 -10.74
CA TYR A 350 10.34 2.47 -11.13
C TYR A 350 10.78 3.85 -10.64
N SER A 351 9.92 4.87 -10.80
CA SER A 351 10.20 6.23 -10.35
C SER A 351 10.35 6.33 -8.83
N LEU A 352 9.70 5.46 -8.07
CA LEU A 352 9.89 5.33 -6.62
C LEU A 352 11.17 4.61 -6.22
N GLY A 353 11.82 3.89 -7.12
CA GLY A 353 13.03 3.12 -6.85
C GLY A 353 12.82 1.60 -6.77
N TYR A 354 11.60 1.11 -6.99
CA TYR A 354 11.29 -0.31 -6.98
C TYR A 354 11.68 -1.01 -8.27
N ARG A 355 11.80 -2.33 -8.21
CA ARG A 355 11.82 -3.19 -9.41
C ARG A 355 10.41 -3.30 -9.94
N ALA A 356 10.25 -3.35 -11.24
CA ALA A 356 8.94 -3.39 -11.88
C ALA A 356 8.88 -4.44 -12.99
N TRP A 357 7.81 -5.22 -12.99
CA TRP A 357 7.51 -6.21 -14.02
C TRP A 357 6.04 -6.09 -14.42
N GLY A 358 5.74 -6.31 -15.68
CA GLY A 358 4.37 -6.30 -16.17
C GLY A 358 4.18 -7.18 -17.39
N THR A 359 2.93 -7.53 -17.62
CA THR A 359 2.49 -8.23 -18.82
C THR A 359 1.36 -7.47 -19.50
N ASP A 360 1.24 -7.62 -20.81
CA ASP A 360 0.14 -7.09 -21.58
C ASP A 360 -0.05 -7.92 -22.86
N LEU A 361 -1.29 -8.06 -23.33
CA LEU A 361 -1.59 -8.75 -24.58
C LEU A 361 -1.04 -8.00 -25.79
N ASP A 362 -0.96 -6.67 -25.70
CA ASP A 362 -0.38 -5.82 -26.73
C ASP A 362 0.78 -4.97 -26.13
N ARG A 363 1.99 -5.49 -26.26
CA ARG A 363 3.21 -4.83 -25.79
C ARG A 363 3.42 -3.42 -26.40
N SER A 364 2.80 -3.12 -27.54
CA SER A 364 2.90 -1.80 -28.16
C SER A 364 2.22 -0.69 -27.36
N ASN A 365 1.33 -1.05 -26.41
CA ASN A 365 0.69 -0.10 -25.51
C ASN A 365 1.63 0.47 -24.45
N PHE A 366 2.76 -0.19 -24.20
CA PHE A 366 3.71 0.24 -23.18
C PHE A 366 4.69 1.29 -23.73
N GLU A 367 4.67 2.47 -23.13
CA GLU A 367 5.66 3.52 -23.35
C GLU A 367 6.49 3.73 -22.07
N PRO A 368 7.80 3.42 -22.07
CA PRO A 368 8.65 3.66 -20.92
C PRO A 368 8.84 5.17 -20.72
N LYS A 369 8.28 5.72 -19.64
CA LYS A 369 8.44 7.14 -19.24
C LYS A 369 9.54 7.26 -18.19
N LEU A 370 10.77 6.92 -18.58
CA LEU A 370 11.91 6.81 -17.66
C LEU A 370 12.38 8.13 -17.01
N ASN A 371 11.91 9.32 -17.48
CA ASN A 371 12.47 10.62 -17.08
C ASN A 371 11.45 11.73 -16.78
N HIS A 372 10.18 11.47 -16.57
CA HIS A 372 9.17 12.55 -16.49
C HIS A 372 8.49 12.77 -15.14
N TYR A 373 8.93 12.13 -14.07
CA TYR A 373 8.39 12.41 -12.75
C TYR A 373 9.38 13.20 -11.89
N SER A 374 9.71 14.42 -12.36
CA SER A 374 10.19 15.51 -11.49
C SER A 374 8.96 16.19 -10.88
N ASP A 375 9.02 16.47 -9.59
CA ASP A 375 7.99 17.15 -8.76
C ASP A 375 7.24 18.27 -9.42
#